data_4727894988ecd17cd5e69230b36110c2
#
_entry.id   4727894988ecd17cd5e69230b36110c2
#
_cell.length_a   1.000
_cell.length_b   1.000
_cell.length_c   1.000
_cell.angle_alpha   90.00
_cell.angle_beta   90.00
_cell.angle_gamma   90.00
#
_symmetry.space_group_name_H-M   'P 1'
#
loop_
_entity.id
_entity.type
_entity.pdbx_description
1 polymer ?
#
loop_
_entity_poly.entity_id
_entity_poly.type
_entity_poly.pdbx_seq_one_letter_code
_entity_poly.pdbx_strand_id
1 'polypeptide(L)'
;MLKLMTGMNLRDRGAAYWERSPKWKRVALAISFIAFFYALPFLNNPLINTPGSDFQSVLFYPVGMYVLMAIGLNIVVGKSGLLDLGYVAFFAIGAYTMAILGTKTSLNFWEILPIGVGLAMLSGVLLGSPTLRLRGDYLAIVTLGFGEIVRIFAVNTDSIGGARGIAGVPTPPDLFKAKFTILDPKPYYWLLLTFTLLIIWMVRRM
;
A
#
# COMPACT_ATOMS: atom_id res chain seq x y z
N MET A 1 1.52 -15.41 -41.45
CA MET A 1 1.72 -15.14 -40.04
C MET A 1 1.13 -13.79 -39.56
N LEU A 2 1.08 -12.76 -40.38
CA LEU A 2 0.45 -11.45 -40.06
C LEU A 2 -1.09 -11.49 -39.97
N LYS A 3 -1.77 -12.38 -40.70
CA LYS A 3 -3.25 -12.47 -40.75
C LYS A 3 -3.93 -12.97 -39.45
N LEU A 4 -3.20 -13.67 -38.57
CA LEU A 4 -3.71 -14.15 -37.28
C LEU A 4 -3.73 -13.06 -36.17
N MET A 5 -3.05 -11.95 -36.39
CA MET A 5 -2.95 -10.87 -35.39
C MET A 5 -4.04 -9.79 -35.49
N THR A 6 -4.82 -9.79 -36.60
CA THR A 6 -5.80 -8.72 -36.85
C THR A 6 -7.10 -8.84 -36.02
N GLY A 7 -7.34 -9.98 -35.36
CA GLY A 7 -8.52 -10.22 -34.52
C GLY A 7 -8.23 -10.28 -33.00
N MET A 8 -6.96 -10.16 -32.58
CA MET A 8 -6.60 -10.23 -31.16
C MET A 8 -6.70 -8.85 -30.50
N ASN A 9 -7.33 -8.79 -29.33
CA ASN A 9 -7.35 -7.59 -28.49
C ASN A 9 -5.92 -7.15 -28.14
N LEU A 10 -5.70 -5.85 -27.91
CA LEU A 10 -4.39 -5.30 -27.53
C LEU A 10 -3.76 -6.02 -26.33
N ARG A 11 -4.59 -6.51 -25.41
CA ARG A 11 -4.18 -7.29 -24.24
C ARG A 11 -3.57 -8.63 -24.63
N ASP A 12 -4.20 -9.35 -25.58
CA ASP A 12 -3.74 -10.68 -26.04
C ASP A 12 -2.46 -10.57 -26.86
N ARG A 13 -2.31 -9.47 -27.62
CA ARG A 13 -1.07 -9.16 -28.35
C ARG A 13 0.09 -8.90 -27.39
N GLY A 14 -0.16 -8.14 -26.30
CA GLY A 14 0.84 -7.89 -25.27
C GLY A 14 1.26 -9.16 -24.53
N ALA A 15 0.31 -10.01 -24.17
CA ALA A 15 0.57 -11.28 -23.51
C ALA A 15 1.38 -12.23 -24.41
N ALA A 16 1.00 -12.39 -25.68
CA ALA A 16 1.71 -13.22 -26.63
C ALA A 16 3.14 -12.73 -26.93
N TYR A 17 3.34 -11.41 -27.00
CA TYR A 17 4.69 -10.82 -27.13
C TYR A 17 5.53 -11.09 -25.88
N TRP A 18 4.93 -10.96 -24.69
CA TRP A 18 5.60 -11.22 -23.42
C TRP A 18 6.02 -12.69 -23.27
N GLU A 19 5.16 -13.63 -23.64
CA GLU A 19 5.46 -15.07 -23.57
C GLU A 19 6.58 -15.48 -24.53
N ARG A 20 6.66 -14.87 -25.72
CA ARG A 20 7.69 -15.15 -26.73
C ARG A 20 9.02 -14.45 -26.46
N SER A 21 9.05 -13.46 -25.57
CA SER A 21 10.27 -12.71 -25.28
C SER A 21 11.26 -13.52 -24.45
N PRO A 22 12.55 -13.52 -24.79
CA PRO A 22 13.57 -14.24 -24.04
C PRO A 22 13.66 -13.71 -22.61
N LYS A 23 14.02 -14.56 -21.65
CA LYS A 23 14.07 -14.25 -20.22
C LYS A 23 14.85 -12.97 -19.90
N TRP A 24 15.97 -12.73 -20.58
CA TRP A 24 16.79 -11.55 -20.37
C TRP A 24 16.06 -10.23 -20.71
N LYS A 25 15.24 -10.20 -21.78
CA LYS A 25 14.45 -9.03 -22.17
C LYS A 25 13.36 -8.74 -21.12
N ARG A 26 12.73 -9.77 -20.57
CA ARG A 26 11.73 -9.61 -19.50
C ARG A 26 12.36 -9.04 -18.23
N VAL A 27 13.55 -9.54 -17.87
CA VAL A 27 14.30 -9.04 -16.71
C VAL A 27 14.77 -7.61 -16.96
N ALA A 28 15.31 -7.31 -18.15
CA ALA A 28 15.75 -5.95 -18.51
C ALA A 28 14.58 -4.95 -18.47
N LEU A 29 13.41 -5.33 -19.01
CA LEU A 29 12.20 -4.51 -18.95
C LEU A 29 11.73 -4.28 -17.50
N ALA A 30 11.74 -5.32 -16.66
CA ALA A 30 11.37 -5.18 -15.26
C ALA A 30 12.35 -4.26 -14.50
N ILE A 31 13.66 -4.41 -14.73
CA ILE A 31 14.68 -3.54 -14.12
C ILE A 31 14.52 -2.10 -14.62
N SER A 32 14.31 -1.88 -15.90
CA SER A 32 14.09 -0.56 -16.48
C SER A 32 12.84 0.11 -15.87
N PHE A 33 11.77 -0.65 -15.69
CA PHE A 33 10.54 -0.16 -15.08
C PHE A 33 10.75 0.21 -13.60
N ILE A 34 11.44 -0.65 -12.84
CA ILE A 34 11.79 -0.36 -11.44
C ILE A 34 12.69 0.88 -11.36
N ALA A 35 13.72 0.96 -12.19
CA ALA A 35 14.62 2.11 -12.24
C ALA A 35 13.88 3.41 -12.58
N PHE A 36 12.90 3.35 -13.50
CA PHE A 36 12.04 4.48 -13.83
C PHE A 36 11.25 4.98 -12.61
N PHE A 37 10.64 4.06 -11.83
CA PHE A 37 9.91 4.46 -10.62
C PHE A 37 10.84 5.04 -9.54
N TYR A 38 12.06 4.52 -9.39
CA TYR A 38 13.04 5.10 -8.47
C TYR A 38 13.53 6.48 -8.92
N ALA A 39 13.53 6.75 -10.23
CA ALA A 39 13.91 8.04 -10.79
C ALA A 39 12.79 9.08 -10.78
N LEU A 40 11.52 8.67 -10.62
CA LEU A 40 10.37 9.58 -10.63
C LEU A 40 10.49 10.80 -9.71
N PRO A 41 10.97 10.68 -8.45
CA PRO A 41 11.10 11.84 -7.56
C PRO A 41 12.14 12.88 -8.00
N PHE A 42 12.99 12.55 -8.97
CA PHE A 42 13.97 13.51 -9.54
C PHE A 42 13.40 14.29 -10.71
N LEU A 43 12.23 13.92 -11.25
CA LEU A 43 11.53 14.64 -12.30
C LEU A 43 10.88 15.91 -11.72
N ASN A 44 11.68 16.93 -11.56
CA ASN A 44 11.20 18.23 -11.09
C ASN A 44 10.82 19.08 -12.31
N ASN A 45 9.61 18.84 -12.84
CA ASN A 45 9.11 19.58 -13.99
C ASN A 45 8.09 20.63 -13.53
N PRO A 46 8.30 21.93 -13.78
CA PRO A 46 7.37 22.99 -13.38
C PRO A 46 5.97 22.85 -14.00
N LEU A 47 5.82 22.06 -15.08
CA LEU A 47 4.51 21.77 -15.68
C LEU A 47 3.67 20.76 -14.85
N ILE A 48 4.30 20.02 -13.93
CA ILE A 48 3.64 18.99 -13.12
C ILE A 48 3.37 19.50 -11.71
N ASN A 49 4.14 20.50 -11.25
CA ASN A 49 3.96 21.12 -9.95
C ASN A 49 2.84 22.16 -10.04
N THR A 50 1.77 21.96 -9.27
CA THR A 50 0.70 22.95 -9.11
C THR A 50 0.98 23.85 -7.91
N PRO A 51 0.54 25.12 -7.94
CA PRO A 51 0.65 26.00 -6.77
C PRO A 51 -0.04 25.35 -5.56
N GLY A 52 0.74 25.03 -4.52
CA GLY A 52 0.23 24.45 -3.27
C GLY A 52 0.33 22.92 -3.15
N SER A 53 0.72 22.17 -4.20
CA SER A 53 1.01 20.74 -4.08
C SER A 53 2.23 20.34 -4.91
N ASP A 54 3.21 19.78 -4.23
CA ASP A 54 4.41 19.26 -4.84
C ASP A 54 4.13 17.87 -5.41
N PHE A 55 4.51 17.63 -6.68
CA PHE A 55 4.34 16.32 -7.34
C PHE A 55 4.91 15.18 -6.51
N GLN A 56 6.03 15.42 -5.84
CA GLN A 56 6.69 14.43 -5.00
C GLN A 56 5.83 14.05 -3.77
N SER A 57 5.18 15.03 -3.16
CA SER A 57 4.27 14.80 -2.02
C SER A 57 3.04 14.01 -2.45
N VAL A 58 2.46 14.32 -3.61
CA VAL A 58 1.31 13.59 -4.16
C VAL A 58 1.69 12.16 -4.54
N LEU A 59 2.90 11.94 -5.06
CA LEU A 59 3.38 10.61 -5.44
C LEU A 59 3.55 9.69 -4.22
N PHE A 60 4.00 10.24 -3.09
CA PHE A 60 4.04 9.51 -1.82
C PHE A 60 2.65 9.37 -1.21
N TYR A 61 1.96 10.46 -0.99
CA TYR A 61 0.63 10.52 -0.40
C TYR A 61 -0.27 11.46 -1.24
N PRO A 62 -1.41 10.97 -1.77
CA PRO A 62 -2.05 9.67 -1.49
C PRO A 62 -1.69 8.52 -2.43
N VAL A 63 -1.04 8.78 -3.58
CA VAL A 63 -0.89 7.78 -4.66
C VAL A 63 -0.19 6.50 -4.19
N GLY A 64 0.99 6.63 -3.61
CA GLY A 64 1.77 5.46 -3.18
C GLY A 64 1.05 4.62 -2.12
N MET A 65 0.38 5.27 -1.16
CA MET A 65 -0.41 4.61 -0.13
C MET A 65 -1.58 3.82 -0.74
N TYR A 66 -2.36 4.43 -1.64
CA TYR A 66 -3.49 3.75 -2.28
C TYR A 66 -3.04 2.60 -3.20
N VAL A 67 -1.90 2.73 -3.87
CA VAL A 67 -1.32 1.63 -4.66
C VAL A 67 -0.99 0.44 -3.77
N LEU A 68 -0.36 0.66 -2.61
CA LEU A 68 -0.05 -0.39 -1.65
C LEU A 68 -1.31 -1.08 -1.12
N MET A 69 -2.32 -0.28 -0.77
CA MET A 69 -3.62 -0.80 -0.34
C MET A 69 -4.32 -1.59 -1.44
N ALA A 70 -4.30 -1.12 -2.68
CA ALA A 70 -4.90 -1.81 -3.82
C ALA A 70 -4.24 -3.17 -4.11
N ILE A 71 -2.92 -3.27 -3.95
CA ILE A 71 -2.20 -4.55 -4.08
C ILE A 71 -2.66 -5.51 -2.99
N GLY A 72 -2.78 -5.06 -1.74
CA GLY A 72 -3.29 -5.87 -0.64
C GLY A 72 -4.72 -6.38 -0.91
N LEU A 73 -5.60 -5.48 -1.32
CA LEU A 73 -6.98 -5.85 -1.68
C LEU A 73 -7.04 -6.81 -2.87
N ASN A 74 -6.17 -6.64 -3.86
CA ASN A 74 -6.09 -7.54 -5.01
C ASN A 74 -5.69 -8.98 -4.62
N ILE A 75 -4.95 -9.17 -3.53
CA ILE A 75 -4.65 -10.53 -3.02
C ILE A 75 -5.94 -11.19 -2.55
N VAL A 76 -6.76 -10.47 -1.78
CA VAL A 76 -8.01 -11.00 -1.24
C VAL A 76 -9.01 -11.24 -2.38
N VAL A 77 -9.31 -10.22 -3.16
CA VAL A 77 -10.29 -10.33 -4.26
C VAL A 77 -9.80 -11.26 -5.38
N GLY A 78 -8.53 -11.14 -5.76
CA GLY A 78 -7.98 -11.86 -6.91
C GLY A 78 -7.74 -13.34 -6.66
N LYS A 79 -7.35 -13.75 -5.45
CA LYS A 79 -7.06 -15.14 -5.11
C LYS A 79 -8.23 -15.86 -4.45
N SER A 80 -8.96 -15.23 -3.56
CA SER A 80 -10.07 -15.86 -2.86
C SER A 80 -11.43 -15.59 -3.51
N GLY A 81 -11.52 -14.61 -4.43
CA GLY A 81 -12.79 -14.21 -5.04
C GLY A 81 -13.77 -13.57 -4.05
N LEU A 82 -13.29 -13.20 -2.86
CA LEU A 82 -14.09 -12.63 -1.79
C LEU A 82 -13.99 -11.09 -1.83
N LEU A 83 -15.13 -10.42 -1.81
CA LEU A 83 -15.18 -8.97 -1.77
C LEU A 83 -15.05 -8.50 -0.32
N ASP A 84 -13.87 -7.98 0.04
CA ASP A 84 -13.60 -7.37 1.34
C ASP A 84 -13.67 -5.84 1.22
N LEU A 85 -14.71 -5.25 1.79
CA LEU A 85 -14.91 -3.79 1.84
C LEU A 85 -14.36 -3.16 3.13
N GLY A 86 -13.95 -3.98 4.09
CA GLY A 86 -13.38 -3.54 5.37
C GLY A 86 -11.86 -3.42 5.38
N TYR A 87 -11.20 -3.62 4.25
CA TYR A 87 -9.75 -3.63 4.15
C TYR A 87 -9.07 -2.37 4.73
N VAL A 88 -9.74 -1.22 4.63
CA VAL A 88 -9.26 0.06 5.18
C VAL A 88 -9.09 0.01 6.71
N ALA A 89 -9.85 -0.84 7.42
CA ALA A 89 -9.72 -0.99 8.85
C ALA A 89 -8.35 -1.54 9.27
N PHE A 90 -7.77 -2.46 8.51
CA PHE A 90 -6.43 -2.99 8.81
C PHE A 90 -5.35 -1.93 8.61
N PHE A 91 -5.52 -1.06 7.61
CA PHE A 91 -4.68 0.11 7.43
C PHE A 91 -4.78 1.05 8.63
N ALA A 92 -6.00 1.34 9.10
CA ALA A 92 -6.23 2.18 10.27
C ALA A 92 -5.57 1.58 11.52
N ILE A 93 -5.70 0.28 11.78
CA ILE A 93 -5.08 -0.41 12.91
C ILE A 93 -3.55 -0.24 12.88
N GLY A 94 -2.92 -0.42 11.70
CA GLY A 94 -1.48 -0.21 11.55
C GLY A 94 -1.06 1.24 11.80
N ALA A 95 -1.81 2.20 11.23
CA ALA A 95 -1.55 3.64 11.39
C ALA A 95 -1.70 4.10 12.84
N TYR A 96 -2.77 3.69 13.53
CA TYR A 96 -2.98 3.99 14.94
C TYR A 96 -1.95 3.32 15.84
N THR A 97 -1.52 2.10 15.54
CA THR A 97 -0.42 1.45 16.26
C THR A 97 0.85 2.29 16.19
N MET A 98 1.21 2.74 14.99
CA MET A 98 2.37 3.61 14.81
C MET A 98 2.22 4.93 15.56
N ALA A 99 1.06 5.58 15.46
CA ALA A 99 0.81 6.85 16.11
C ALA A 99 0.82 6.75 17.64
N ILE A 100 0.15 5.75 18.20
CA ILE A 100 0.04 5.58 19.67
C ILE A 100 1.37 5.16 20.28
N LEU A 101 2.02 4.13 19.73
CA LEU A 101 3.30 3.66 20.28
C LEU A 101 4.41 4.68 20.03
N GLY A 102 4.44 5.32 18.88
CA GLY A 102 5.45 6.33 18.56
C GLY A 102 5.35 7.58 19.43
N THR A 103 4.15 7.97 19.89
CA THR A 103 3.97 9.14 20.76
C THR A 103 4.02 8.83 22.26
N LYS A 104 3.63 7.61 22.66
CA LYS A 104 3.53 7.23 24.08
C LYS A 104 4.71 6.38 24.57
N THR A 105 5.54 5.86 23.67
CA THR A 105 6.71 5.04 24.02
C THR A 105 7.98 5.59 23.36
N SER A 106 9.14 5.16 23.81
CA SER A 106 10.44 5.49 23.22
C SER A 106 10.85 4.56 22.08
N LEU A 107 9.91 3.76 21.57
CA LEU A 107 10.18 2.80 20.49
C LEU A 107 10.43 3.51 19.16
N ASN A 108 11.40 2.98 18.42
CA ASN A 108 11.71 3.47 17.09
C ASN A 108 10.71 2.96 16.05
N PHE A 109 10.59 3.65 14.92
CA PHE A 109 9.74 3.26 13.79
C PHE A 109 9.92 1.78 13.38
N TRP A 110 11.17 1.30 13.32
CA TRP A 110 11.48 -0.06 12.91
C TRP A 110 11.07 -1.12 13.92
N GLU A 111 10.95 -0.76 15.19
CA GLU A 111 10.47 -1.64 16.25
C GLU A 111 8.94 -1.68 16.29
N ILE A 112 8.30 -0.55 15.99
CA ILE A 112 6.83 -0.44 15.96
C ILE A 112 6.25 -1.12 14.72
N LEU A 113 6.97 -1.10 13.59
CA LEU A 113 6.49 -1.67 12.33
C LEU A 113 6.09 -3.16 12.45
N PRO A 114 6.91 -4.07 13.01
CA PRO A 114 6.50 -5.47 13.19
C PRO A 114 5.33 -5.62 14.18
N ILE A 115 5.22 -4.75 15.18
CA ILE A 115 4.10 -4.75 16.12
C ILE A 115 2.81 -4.37 15.37
N GLY A 116 2.85 -3.31 14.55
CA GLY A 116 1.71 -2.89 13.73
C GLY A 116 1.26 -3.96 12.74
N VAL A 117 2.22 -4.62 12.08
CA VAL A 117 1.94 -5.76 11.20
C VAL A 117 1.30 -6.91 12.00
N GLY A 118 1.84 -7.25 13.17
CA GLY A 118 1.30 -8.30 14.03
C GLY A 118 -0.13 -8.02 14.49
N LEU A 119 -0.43 -6.78 14.89
CA LEU A 119 -1.78 -6.37 15.30
C LEU A 119 -2.76 -6.37 14.12
N ALA A 120 -2.34 -5.90 12.95
CA ALA A 120 -3.16 -5.98 11.74
C ALA A 120 -3.42 -7.44 11.32
N MET A 121 -2.43 -8.32 11.42
CA MET A 121 -2.61 -9.76 11.18
C MET A 121 -3.57 -10.40 12.19
N LEU A 122 -3.40 -10.10 13.47
CA LEU A 122 -4.28 -10.62 14.53
C LEU A 122 -5.73 -10.18 14.31
N SER A 123 -5.96 -8.91 13.99
CA SER A 123 -7.30 -8.40 13.68
C SER A 123 -7.87 -9.06 12.42
N GLY A 124 -7.04 -9.35 11.41
CA GLY A 124 -7.43 -10.10 10.23
C GLY A 124 -7.88 -11.53 10.55
N VAL A 125 -7.18 -12.21 11.44
CA VAL A 125 -7.57 -13.56 11.90
C VAL A 125 -8.87 -13.52 12.72
N LEU A 126 -9.00 -12.55 13.63
CA LEU A 126 -10.19 -12.38 14.46
C LEU A 126 -11.45 -12.09 13.62
N LEU A 127 -11.33 -11.23 12.62
CA LEU A 127 -12.42 -10.95 11.70
C LEU A 127 -12.64 -12.08 10.70
N GLY A 128 -11.57 -12.60 10.11
CA GLY A 128 -11.62 -13.62 9.08
C GLY A 128 -12.22 -14.94 9.58
N SER A 129 -11.90 -15.37 10.80
CA SER A 129 -12.38 -16.63 11.37
C SER A 129 -13.92 -16.78 11.30
N PRO A 130 -14.74 -15.82 11.79
CA PRO A 130 -16.18 -15.92 11.65
C PRO A 130 -16.68 -15.63 10.22
N THR A 131 -16.01 -14.72 9.49
CA THR A 131 -16.50 -14.25 8.19
C THR A 131 -16.22 -15.23 7.06
N LEU A 132 -15.20 -16.10 7.15
CA LEU A 132 -14.92 -17.15 6.17
C LEU A 132 -16.10 -18.13 5.98
N ARG A 133 -17.04 -18.19 6.91
CA ARG A 133 -18.27 -19.01 6.80
C ARG A 133 -19.37 -18.31 6.01
N LEU A 134 -19.24 -17.00 5.76
CA LEU A 134 -20.22 -16.20 5.04
C LEU A 134 -19.97 -16.30 3.53
N ARG A 135 -21.03 -16.23 2.74
CA ARG A 135 -20.95 -16.30 1.28
C ARG A 135 -21.12 -14.91 0.65
N GLY A 136 -20.28 -14.61 -0.33
CA GLY A 136 -20.45 -13.51 -1.28
C GLY A 136 -20.82 -12.16 -0.63
N ASP A 137 -22.00 -11.68 -0.88
CA ASP A 137 -22.46 -10.34 -0.49
C ASP A 137 -22.55 -10.13 1.02
N TYR A 138 -22.85 -11.20 1.79
CA TYR A 138 -22.89 -11.11 3.26
C TYR A 138 -21.49 -10.82 3.84
N LEU A 139 -20.45 -11.37 3.25
CA LEU A 139 -19.08 -11.06 3.65
C LEU A 139 -18.77 -9.57 3.43
N ALA A 140 -19.15 -9.03 2.26
CA ALA A 140 -18.91 -7.63 1.93
C ALA A 140 -19.62 -6.68 2.93
N ILE A 141 -20.85 -7.00 3.34
CA ILE A 141 -21.59 -6.19 4.31
C ILE A 141 -20.94 -6.24 5.70
N VAL A 142 -20.53 -7.43 6.14
CA VAL A 142 -19.90 -7.59 7.46
C VAL A 142 -18.54 -6.91 7.51
N THR A 143 -17.72 -7.02 6.46
CA THR A 143 -16.42 -6.36 6.41
C THR A 143 -16.55 -4.84 6.30
N LEU A 144 -17.53 -4.32 5.55
CA LEU A 144 -17.87 -2.92 5.53
C LEU A 144 -18.27 -2.40 6.93
N GLY A 145 -19.15 -3.16 7.63
CA GLY A 145 -19.53 -2.86 9.01
C GLY A 145 -18.35 -2.81 9.96
N PHE A 146 -17.40 -3.74 9.82
CA PHE A 146 -16.16 -3.73 10.61
C PHE A 146 -15.33 -2.46 10.34
N GLY A 147 -15.16 -2.09 9.07
CA GLY A 147 -14.47 -0.87 8.69
C GLY A 147 -15.08 0.37 9.36
N GLU A 148 -16.42 0.44 9.35
CA GLU A 148 -17.16 1.53 9.96
C GLU A 148 -17.06 1.53 11.49
N ILE A 149 -17.10 0.36 12.15
CA ILE A 149 -16.89 0.23 13.59
C ILE A 149 -15.50 0.76 13.98
N VAL A 150 -14.44 0.37 13.27
CA VAL A 150 -13.09 0.85 13.53
C VAL A 150 -13.00 2.37 13.35
N ARG A 151 -13.63 2.92 12.30
CA ARG A 151 -13.70 4.37 12.06
C ARG A 151 -14.41 5.11 13.20
N ILE A 152 -15.60 4.65 13.59
CA ILE A 152 -16.40 5.25 14.65
C ILE A 152 -15.66 5.17 15.98
N PHE A 153 -15.04 4.04 16.28
CA PHE A 153 -14.24 3.86 17.49
C PHE A 153 -13.07 4.85 17.53
N ALA A 154 -12.34 4.99 16.42
CA ALA A 154 -11.21 5.89 16.31
C ALA A 154 -11.60 7.36 16.53
N VAL A 155 -12.71 7.81 15.94
CA VAL A 155 -13.19 9.20 16.01
C VAL A 155 -13.79 9.54 17.39
N ASN A 156 -14.43 8.58 18.07
CA ASN A 156 -15.12 8.82 19.33
C ASN A 156 -14.28 8.50 20.58
N THR A 157 -13.05 7.99 20.41
CA THR A 157 -12.19 7.63 21.55
C THR A 157 -11.10 8.67 21.74
N ASP A 158 -11.29 9.60 22.68
CA ASP A 158 -10.33 10.69 22.95
C ASP A 158 -8.94 10.20 23.37
N SER A 159 -8.84 9.05 24.05
CA SER A 159 -7.55 8.47 24.48
C SER A 159 -6.61 8.10 23.33
N ILE A 160 -7.15 7.94 22.12
CA ILE A 160 -6.41 7.65 20.88
C ILE A 160 -6.48 8.81 19.87
N GLY A 161 -6.78 10.01 20.36
CA GLY A 161 -6.81 11.24 19.56
C GLY A 161 -8.19 11.68 19.10
N GLY A 162 -9.20 10.79 19.08
CA GLY A 162 -10.57 11.12 18.69
C GLY A 162 -10.67 11.83 17.34
N ALA A 163 -11.58 12.81 17.24
CA ALA A 163 -11.78 13.60 16.02
C ALA A 163 -10.58 14.53 15.68
N ARG A 164 -9.70 14.82 16.65
CA ARG A 164 -8.52 15.68 16.44
C ARG A 164 -7.32 14.92 15.85
N GLY A 165 -7.35 13.60 15.89
CA GLY A 165 -6.23 12.76 15.51
C GLY A 165 -5.06 12.81 16.51
N ILE A 166 -3.95 12.15 16.16
CA ILE A 166 -2.73 12.12 16.96
C ILE A 166 -1.66 12.96 16.26
N ALA A 167 -1.20 14.02 16.93
CA ALA A 167 -0.09 14.86 16.47
C ALA A 167 1.23 14.38 17.05
N GLY A 168 2.37 14.78 16.43
CA GLY A 168 3.70 14.49 16.96
C GLY A 168 4.18 13.05 16.74
N VAL A 169 3.62 12.35 15.74
CA VAL A 169 4.12 11.02 15.37
C VAL A 169 5.58 11.14 14.92
N PRO A 170 6.51 10.37 15.52
CA PRO A 170 7.92 10.48 15.20
C PRO A 170 8.20 10.03 13.75
N THR A 171 9.14 10.73 13.11
CA THR A 171 9.63 10.33 11.80
C THR A 171 10.50 9.08 11.92
N PRO A 172 10.58 8.25 10.87
CA PRO A 172 11.55 7.16 10.85
C PRO A 172 12.96 7.67 11.12
N PRO A 173 13.79 6.94 11.90
CA PRO A 173 15.18 7.32 12.09
C PRO A 173 15.92 7.28 10.76
N ASP A 174 16.92 8.14 10.63
CA ASP A 174 17.73 8.27 9.42
C ASP A 174 18.30 6.92 9.00
N LEU A 175 18.06 6.51 7.77
CA LEU A 175 18.55 5.27 7.20
C LEU A 175 19.63 5.57 6.16
N PHE A 176 20.86 5.10 6.38
CA PHE A 176 22.04 5.37 5.55
C PHE A 176 22.32 6.88 5.40
N LYS A 177 21.97 7.51 4.29
CA LYS A 177 22.12 8.94 4.00
C LYS A 177 20.79 9.65 3.80
N ALA A 178 19.67 8.93 3.92
CA ALA A 178 18.34 9.49 3.76
C ALA A 178 17.87 10.07 5.10
N LYS A 179 17.74 11.38 5.16
CA LYS A 179 17.16 12.09 6.30
C LYS A 179 15.65 12.15 6.14
N PHE A 180 14.93 11.55 7.06
CA PHE A 180 13.47 11.59 7.08
C PHE A 180 12.99 12.88 7.73
N THR A 181 12.72 13.89 6.91
CA THR A 181 12.22 15.20 7.34
C THR A 181 10.79 15.38 6.82
N ILE A 182 9.94 16.06 7.57
CA ILE A 182 8.55 16.36 7.17
C ILE A 182 8.49 17.15 5.85
N LEU A 183 9.54 17.94 5.56
CA LEU A 183 9.63 18.78 4.38
C LEU A 183 10.13 18.07 3.11
N ASP A 184 10.74 16.90 3.22
CA ASP A 184 11.24 16.13 2.07
C ASP A 184 10.49 14.80 1.94
N PRO A 185 9.56 14.65 1.00
CA PRO A 185 8.78 13.45 0.79
C PRO A 185 9.56 12.33 0.09
N LYS A 186 10.71 12.59 -0.51
CA LYS A 186 11.48 11.62 -1.32
C LYS A 186 11.88 10.36 -0.55
N PRO A 187 12.45 10.45 0.67
CA PRO A 187 12.85 9.24 1.41
C PRO A 187 11.66 8.35 1.75
N TYR A 188 10.51 8.97 2.07
CA TYR A 188 9.27 8.22 2.34
C TYR A 188 8.75 7.51 1.09
N TYR A 189 8.83 8.15 -0.08
CA TYR A 189 8.46 7.53 -1.34
C TYR A 189 9.33 6.31 -1.64
N TRP A 190 10.65 6.41 -1.50
CA TRP A 190 11.54 5.28 -1.75
C TRP A 190 11.33 4.13 -0.76
N LEU A 191 11.06 4.44 0.49
CA LEU A 191 10.72 3.44 1.50
C LEU A 191 9.43 2.71 1.11
N LEU A 192 8.38 3.46 0.77
CA LEU A 192 7.09 2.90 0.36
C LEU A 192 7.20 2.08 -0.93
N LEU A 193 7.96 2.56 -1.92
CA LEU A 193 8.22 1.83 -3.16
C LEU A 193 8.95 0.51 -2.88
N THR A 194 9.93 0.51 -1.98
CA THR A 194 10.67 -0.69 -1.59
C THR A 194 9.74 -1.72 -0.95
N PHE A 195 8.88 -1.31 -0.02
CA PHE A 195 7.87 -2.19 0.57
C PHE A 195 6.87 -2.70 -0.46
N THR A 196 6.42 -1.85 -1.37
CA THR A 196 5.51 -2.24 -2.47
C THR A 196 6.13 -3.33 -3.34
N LEU A 197 7.40 -3.16 -3.74
CA LEU A 197 8.12 -4.16 -4.54
C LEU A 197 8.33 -5.48 -3.78
N LEU A 198 8.62 -5.40 -2.47
CA LEU A 198 8.76 -6.56 -1.61
C LEU A 198 7.45 -7.34 -1.53
N ILE A 199 6.32 -6.65 -1.34
CA ILE A 199 4.99 -7.27 -1.29
C ILE A 199 4.65 -7.90 -2.65
N ILE A 200 4.88 -7.21 -3.76
CA ILE A 200 4.68 -7.77 -5.11
C ILE A 200 5.52 -9.03 -5.31
N TRP A 201 6.76 -9.01 -4.89
CA TRP A 201 7.64 -10.18 -4.98
C TRP A 201 7.14 -11.35 -4.13
N MET A 202 6.69 -11.07 -2.90
CA MET A 202 6.12 -12.07 -2.01
C MET A 202 4.83 -12.69 -2.59
N VAL A 203 3.93 -11.83 -3.10
CA VAL A 203 2.66 -12.28 -3.71
C VAL A 203 2.88 -13.12 -4.97
N ARG A 204 3.90 -12.79 -5.77
CA ARG A 204 4.25 -13.59 -6.96
C ARG A 204 4.81 -14.98 -6.63
N ARG A 205 5.30 -15.17 -5.41
CA ARG A 205 5.79 -16.47 -4.93
C ARG A 205 4.71 -17.33 -4.24
N MET A 206 3.62 -16.71 -3.81
CA MET A 206 2.43 -17.40 -3.32
C MET A 206 1.60 -17.98 -4.47
#